data_ef9c04f9643a9be31caf96e6fb994584
#
_entry.id   ef9c04f9643a9be31caf96e6fb994584
#
_cell.length_a   1.000
_cell.length_b   1.000
_cell.length_c   1.000
_cell.angle_alpha   90.00
_cell.angle_beta   90.00
_cell.angle_gamma   90.00
#
_symmetry.space_group_name_H-M   'P 1'
#
loop_
_entity.id
_entity.type
_entity.pdbx_description
1 polymer ?
#
loop_
_entity_poly.entity_id
_entity_poly.type
_entity_poly.pdbx_seq_one_letter_code
_entity_poly.pdbx_strand_id
1 'polypeptide(L)'
;MKRMAGFQKKLRERLETLSNKEKKDDILDFEQLGVDFLFIDEAHVYKNLYTVTKMNNVAGINTSQSQRAMDMFQKVQYIQEMNGGKGVVFATGTPISNSMSEMFTMQRFLQNDQLERMGLDTFDSWASTFGEVISSLEMTPEGSGYRMRNRFAKFHNLPELMATFQSVADIQTHDMLNLPKPDLKNGKAEIIVSEISPYQERLMQEFAERAEMIRAGVVQPYEDNMLKVTHEAKLMAIDSRLLDEAAPVDENAKLFKCAENVHRIWEETTAQKSTQII
;
A
#
# COMPACT_ATOMS: atom_id res chain seq x y z
N MET A 1 -3.53 16.94 -19.81
CA MET A 1 -4.46 16.60 -20.92
C MET A 1 -4.31 15.16 -21.40
N LYS A 2 -3.15 14.67 -21.87
CA LYS A 2 -3.01 13.28 -22.39
C LYS A 2 -3.45 12.16 -21.40
N ARG A 3 -3.16 12.28 -20.10
CA ARG A 3 -3.57 11.30 -19.07
C ARG A 3 -5.09 11.29 -18.85
N MET A 4 -5.74 12.45 -18.80
CA MET A 4 -7.20 12.53 -18.70
C MET A 4 -7.89 11.94 -19.92
N ALA A 5 -7.41 12.25 -21.13
CA ALA A 5 -7.94 11.67 -22.35
C ALA A 5 -7.77 10.13 -22.39
N GLY A 6 -6.63 9.63 -21.92
CA GLY A 6 -6.39 8.18 -21.78
C GLY A 6 -7.33 7.51 -20.77
N PHE A 7 -7.62 8.19 -19.66
CA PHE A 7 -8.55 7.72 -18.64
C PHE A 7 -9.99 7.71 -19.16
N GLN A 8 -10.43 8.80 -19.81
CA GLN A 8 -11.74 8.86 -20.43
C GLN A 8 -11.94 7.78 -21.50
N LYS A 9 -10.91 7.51 -22.32
CA LYS A 9 -10.95 6.44 -23.30
C LYS A 9 -11.16 5.08 -22.65
N LYS A 10 -10.39 4.75 -21.60
CA LYS A 10 -10.54 3.48 -20.86
C LYS A 10 -11.93 3.34 -20.22
N LEU A 11 -12.48 4.43 -19.67
CA LEU A 11 -13.83 4.41 -19.10
C LEU A 11 -14.89 4.16 -20.19
N ARG A 12 -14.77 4.78 -21.38
CA ARG A 12 -15.67 4.54 -22.51
C ARG A 12 -15.60 3.10 -23.00
N GLU A 13 -14.39 2.56 -23.21
CA GLU A 13 -14.17 1.17 -23.60
C GLU A 13 -14.79 0.19 -22.59
N ARG A 14 -14.70 0.52 -21.29
CA ARG A 14 -15.30 -0.28 -20.21
C ARG A 14 -16.83 -0.18 -20.23
N LEU A 15 -17.40 1.01 -20.44
CA LEU A 15 -18.83 1.20 -20.59
C LEU A 15 -19.37 0.42 -21.79
N GLU A 16 -18.69 0.47 -22.94
CA GLU A 16 -19.05 -0.32 -24.13
C GLU A 16 -18.97 -1.82 -23.85
N THR A 17 -17.93 -2.28 -23.16
CA THR A 17 -17.78 -3.69 -22.78
C THR A 17 -18.90 -4.15 -21.84
N LEU A 18 -19.30 -3.31 -20.88
CA LEU A 18 -20.40 -3.61 -19.95
C LEU A 18 -21.76 -3.57 -20.64
N SER A 19 -21.96 -2.60 -21.53
CA SER A 19 -23.22 -2.45 -22.31
C SER A 19 -23.41 -3.58 -23.35
N ASN A 20 -22.30 -4.13 -23.88
CA ASN A 20 -22.33 -5.24 -24.86
C ASN A 20 -22.28 -6.64 -24.19
N LYS A 21 -22.16 -6.74 -22.88
CA LYS A 21 -22.34 -8.01 -22.18
C LYS A 21 -23.83 -8.35 -22.21
N GLU A 22 -24.22 -9.32 -23.05
CA GLU A 22 -25.49 -10.00 -22.87
C GLU A 22 -25.56 -10.50 -21.42
N LYS A 23 -26.63 -10.14 -20.71
CA LYS A 23 -26.91 -10.66 -19.35
C LYS A 23 -27.07 -12.18 -19.49
N LYS A 24 -26.00 -12.92 -19.20
CA LYS A 24 -26.03 -14.39 -19.22
C LYS A 24 -26.71 -15.01 -17.99
N ASP A 25 -26.81 -14.24 -16.90
CA ASP A 25 -27.47 -14.64 -15.65
C ASP A 25 -28.21 -13.44 -15.04
N ASP A 26 -29.29 -13.70 -14.30
CA ASP A 26 -29.98 -12.73 -13.45
C ASP A 26 -29.09 -12.36 -12.24
N ILE A 27 -28.00 -11.66 -12.50
CA ILE A 27 -27.14 -11.13 -11.46
C ILE A 27 -27.77 -9.85 -10.94
N LEU A 28 -28.13 -9.84 -9.65
CA LEU A 28 -28.61 -8.65 -8.97
C LEU A 28 -27.52 -7.57 -8.98
N ASP A 29 -27.84 -6.40 -9.49
CA ASP A 29 -26.98 -5.23 -9.36
C ASP A 29 -26.99 -4.73 -7.90
N PHE A 30 -25.94 -3.97 -7.51
CA PHE A 30 -25.79 -3.48 -6.14
C PHE A 30 -26.99 -2.66 -5.67
N GLU A 31 -27.56 -1.87 -6.56
CA GLU A 31 -28.75 -1.05 -6.32
C GLU A 31 -29.99 -1.91 -6.00
N GLN A 32 -30.10 -3.08 -6.62
CA GLN A 32 -31.22 -4.01 -6.41
C GLN A 32 -31.12 -4.77 -5.08
N LEU A 33 -29.94 -4.79 -4.45
CA LEU A 33 -29.75 -5.42 -3.15
C LEU A 33 -30.43 -4.64 -2.01
N GLY A 34 -30.82 -3.39 -2.25
CA GLY A 34 -31.49 -2.54 -1.25
C GLY A 34 -30.58 -2.19 -0.07
N VAL A 35 -29.26 -2.16 -0.28
CA VAL A 35 -28.29 -1.77 0.76
C VAL A 35 -28.37 -0.26 0.95
N ASP A 36 -28.61 0.18 2.17
CA ASP A 36 -28.71 1.59 2.56
C ASP A 36 -27.58 2.05 3.49
N PHE A 37 -26.77 1.13 4.01
CA PHE A 37 -25.65 1.43 4.89
C PHE A 37 -24.49 0.47 4.69
N LEU A 38 -23.24 0.98 4.70
CA LEU A 38 -22.01 0.20 4.52
C LEU A 38 -21.08 0.32 5.74
N PHE A 39 -20.73 -0.80 6.33
CA PHE A 39 -19.61 -0.93 7.24
C PHE A 39 -18.48 -1.66 6.53
N ILE A 40 -17.32 -1.01 6.39
CA ILE A 40 -16.19 -1.51 5.64
C ILE A 40 -15.01 -1.65 6.58
N ASP A 41 -14.72 -2.89 6.94
CA ASP A 41 -13.54 -3.23 7.73
C ASP A 41 -12.31 -3.33 6.82
N GLU A 42 -11.12 -3.08 7.40
CA GLU A 42 -9.85 -3.01 6.69
C GLU A 42 -9.89 -2.08 5.45
N ALA A 43 -10.54 -0.93 5.62
CA ALA A 43 -10.80 0.03 4.54
C ALA A 43 -9.54 0.53 3.83
N HIS A 44 -8.35 0.35 4.43
CA HIS A 44 -7.07 0.67 3.79
C HIS A 44 -6.80 -0.11 2.50
N VAL A 45 -7.50 -1.23 2.24
CA VAL A 45 -7.37 -1.97 0.97
C VAL A 45 -7.90 -1.18 -0.24
N TYR A 46 -8.67 -0.12 -0.01
CA TYR A 46 -9.23 0.76 -1.04
C TYR A 46 -8.44 2.06 -1.25
N LYS A 47 -7.36 2.27 -0.54
CA LYS A 47 -6.52 3.49 -0.62
C LYS A 47 -5.87 3.75 -1.99
N ASN A 48 -5.83 2.75 -2.88
CA ASN A 48 -5.31 2.88 -4.23
C ASN A 48 -6.36 3.37 -5.24
N LEU A 49 -7.21 4.31 -4.84
CA LEU A 49 -8.14 4.98 -5.75
C LEU A 49 -7.35 5.85 -6.72
N TYR A 50 -7.74 5.79 -8.00
CA TYR A 50 -7.07 6.56 -9.04
C TYR A 50 -7.10 8.07 -8.76
N THR A 51 -5.94 8.69 -8.85
CA THR A 51 -5.75 10.13 -8.64
C THR A 51 -5.29 10.79 -9.93
N VAL A 52 -6.03 11.79 -10.39
CA VAL A 52 -5.64 12.65 -11.51
C VAL A 52 -4.77 13.79 -10.99
N THR A 53 -3.58 13.96 -11.54
CA THR A 53 -2.66 15.01 -11.14
C THR A 53 -1.82 15.50 -12.31
N LYS A 54 -1.43 16.77 -12.27
CA LYS A 54 -0.43 17.39 -13.15
C LYS A 54 1.00 17.16 -12.65
N MET A 55 1.18 16.72 -11.40
CA MET A 55 2.49 16.45 -10.83
C MET A 55 3.11 15.22 -11.51
N ASN A 56 4.20 15.45 -12.22
CA ASN A 56 4.95 14.40 -12.91
C ASN A 56 6.27 14.14 -12.18
N ASN A 57 6.70 12.88 -12.16
CA ASN A 57 7.98 12.46 -11.54
C ASN A 57 8.09 12.79 -10.04
N VAL A 58 6.96 12.81 -9.34
CA VAL A 58 6.90 12.98 -7.88
C VAL A 58 6.57 11.62 -7.25
N ALA A 59 7.50 11.11 -6.45
CA ALA A 59 7.27 9.87 -5.69
C ALA A 59 6.27 10.12 -4.55
N GLY A 60 5.56 9.07 -4.13
CA GLY A 60 4.56 9.17 -3.06
C GLY A 60 3.18 9.63 -3.54
N ILE A 61 2.97 9.79 -4.84
CA ILE A 61 1.66 10.02 -5.42
C ILE A 61 1.20 8.74 -6.11
N ASN A 62 0.07 8.20 -5.65
CA ASN A 62 -0.49 7.01 -6.26
C ASN A 62 -1.27 7.37 -7.52
N THR A 63 -0.74 6.97 -8.66
CA THR A 63 -1.38 7.12 -9.98
C THR A 63 -1.83 5.77 -10.58
N SER A 64 -1.69 4.68 -9.83
CA SER A 64 -2.17 3.36 -10.24
C SER A 64 -3.69 3.28 -10.07
N GLN A 65 -4.34 2.52 -10.94
CA GLN A 65 -5.78 2.31 -10.89
C GLN A 65 -6.08 0.93 -10.31
N SER A 66 -6.72 0.90 -9.15
CA SER A 66 -7.32 -0.32 -8.60
C SER A 66 -8.80 -0.38 -8.99
N GLN A 67 -9.19 -1.41 -9.74
CA GLN A 67 -10.59 -1.63 -10.09
C GLN A 67 -11.46 -1.80 -8.83
N ARG A 68 -10.94 -2.53 -7.83
CA ARG A 68 -11.61 -2.75 -6.55
C ARG A 68 -11.87 -1.44 -5.81
N ALA A 69 -10.88 -0.52 -5.78
CA ALA A 69 -11.06 0.76 -5.12
C ALA A 69 -12.06 1.66 -5.88
N MET A 70 -12.05 1.62 -7.20
CA MET A 70 -13.00 2.37 -8.03
C MET A 70 -14.43 1.84 -7.87
N ASP A 71 -14.62 0.52 -7.87
CA ASP A 71 -15.91 -0.11 -7.64
C ASP A 71 -16.48 0.25 -6.26
N MET A 72 -15.65 0.15 -5.22
CA MET A 72 -16.05 0.57 -3.87
C MET A 72 -16.38 2.06 -3.80
N PHE A 73 -15.62 2.90 -4.50
CA PHE A 73 -15.89 4.33 -4.52
C PHE A 73 -17.26 4.65 -5.13
N GLN A 74 -17.63 3.99 -6.21
CA GLN A 74 -18.95 4.14 -6.82
C GLN A 74 -20.08 3.72 -5.87
N LYS A 75 -19.93 2.59 -5.16
CA LYS A 75 -20.89 2.13 -4.16
C LYS A 75 -21.02 3.10 -3.01
N VAL A 76 -19.91 3.62 -2.51
CA VAL A 76 -19.89 4.63 -1.44
C VAL A 76 -20.61 5.91 -1.87
N GLN A 77 -20.31 6.42 -3.08
CA GLN A 77 -20.98 7.61 -3.60
C GLN A 77 -22.51 7.38 -3.75
N TYR A 78 -22.92 6.22 -4.25
CA TYR A 78 -24.34 5.86 -4.37
C TYR A 78 -25.05 5.87 -3.01
N ILE A 79 -24.47 5.23 -1.98
CA ILE A 79 -25.03 5.21 -0.62
C ILE A 79 -25.09 6.62 -0.01
N GLN A 80 -24.03 7.41 -0.17
CA GLN A 80 -23.98 8.78 0.35
C GLN A 80 -24.99 9.69 -0.33
N GLU A 81 -25.16 9.56 -1.65
CA GLU A 81 -26.15 10.33 -2.42
C GLU A 81 -27.58 10.02 -1.92
N MET A 82 -27.91 8.75 -1.70
CA MET A 82 -29.21 8.34 -1.14
C MET A 82 -29.44 8.83 0.30
N ASN A 83 -28.39 8.97 1.10
CA ASN A 83 -28.48 9.26 2.54
C ASN A 83 -27.98 10.67 2.91
N GLY A 84 -27.95 11.61 1.98
CA GLY A 84 -27.54 12.99 2.25
C GLY A 84 -26.10 13.11 2.78
N GLY A 85 -25.17 12.40 2.18
CA GLY A 85 -23.74 12.39 2.53
C GLY A 85 -23.36 11.43 3.67
N LYS A 86 -24.25 10.53 4.08
CA LYS A 86 -24.08 9.60 5.19
C LYS A 86 -24.22 8.14 4.73
N GLY A 87 -24.21 7.20 5.68
CA GLY A 87 -24.47 5.79 5.41
C GLY A 87 -23.25 4.93 5.18
N VAL A 88 -22.04 5.47 5.40
CA VAL A 88 -20.79 4.72 5.20
C VAL A 88 -19.87 4.88 6.42
N VAL A 89 -19.36 3.76 6.90
CA VAL A 89 -18.35 3.71 7.99
C VAL A 89 -17.14 2.91 7.50
N PHE A 90 -15.97 3.50 7.58
CA PHE A 90 -14.68 2.86 7.35
C PHE A 90 -14.01 2.54 8.68
N ALA A 91 -13.56 1.31 8.87
CA ALA A 91 -12.73 0.90 9.99
C ALA A 91 -11.36 0.46 9.45
N THR A 92 -10.28 0.96 10.06
CA THR A 92 -8.92 0.56 9.71
C THR A 92 -7.92 0.99 10.76
N GLY A 93 -6.91 0.16 11.03
CA GLY A 93 -5.77 0.52 11.88
C GLY A 93 -4.69 1.34 11.13
N THR A 94 -4.75 1.43 9.80
CA THR A 94 -3.70 2.06 8.96
C THR A 94 -4.29 2.88 7.82
N PRO A 95 -4.99 3.99 8.11
CA PRO A 95 -5.60 4.83 7.08
C PRO A 95 -4.57 5.43 6.12
N ILE A 96 -3.37 5.71 6.64
CA ILE A 96 -2.21 6.19 5.90
C ILE A 96 -1.01 5.29 6.25
N SER A 97 -0.38 4.67 5.27
CA SER A 97 0.75 3.77 5.50
C SER A 97 1.94 4.01 4.58
N ASN A 98 1.74 4.20 3.30
CA ASN A 98 2.82 4.27 2.31
C ASN A 98 2.99 5.66 1.69
N SER A 99 1.94 6.45 1.66
CA SER A 99 1.93 7.75 0.99
C SER A 99 0.95 8.72 1.63
N MET A 100 1.36 9.98 1.71
CA MET A 100 0.50 11.06 2.16
C MET A 100 -0.74 11.26 1.26
N SER A 101 -0.66 10.88 -0.03
CA SER A 101 -1.80 10.93 -0.94
C SER A 101 -2.94 9.98 -0.55
N GLU A 102 -2.68 9.00 0.32
CA GLU A 102 -3.70 8.11 0.88
C GLU A 102 -4.71 8.89 1.75
N MET A 103 -4.26 9.95 2.42
CA MET A 103 -5.15 10.85 3.19
C MET A 103 -6.20 11.50 2.28
N PHE A 104 -5.78 12.05 1.14
CA PHE A 104 -6.70 12.59 0.15
C PHE A 104 -7.71 11.54 -0.32
N THR A 105 -7.25 10.32 -0.54
CA THR A 105 -8.15 9.21 -0.94
C THR A 105 -9.18 8.91 0.14
N MET A 106 -8.80 8.84 1.41
CA MET A 106 -9.75 8.63 2.51
C MET A 106 -10.76 9.77 2.62
N GLN A 107 -10.31 11.02 2.47
CA GLN A 107 -11.21 12.17 2.44
C GLN A 107 -12.18 12.12 1.25
N ARG A 108 -11.75 11.69 0.07
CA ARG A 108 -12.66 11.50 -1.07
C ARG A 108 -13.76 10.47 -0.80
N PHE A 109 -13.45 9.40 -0.09
CA PHE A 109 -14.46 8.42 0.30
C PHE A 109 -15.45 8.97 1.32
N LEU A 110 -14.98 9.73 2.33
CA LEU A 110 -15.76 10.05 3.52
C LEU A 110 -16.35 11.47 3.52
N GLN A 111 -15.75 12.40 2.79
CA GLN A 111 -16.09 13.82 2.85
C GLN A 111 -15.92 14.54 1.49
N ASN A 112 -16.24 13.86 0.38
CA ASN A 112 -16.08 14.41 -0.96
C ASN A 112 -16.82 15.75 -1.14
N ASP A 113 -18.07 15.84 -0.69
CA ASP A 113 -18.88 17.06 -0.74
C ASP A 113 -18.25 18.24 0.02
N GLN A 114 -17.57 17.94 1.14
CA GLN A 114 -16.86 18.97 1.89
C GLN A 114 -15.62 19.45 1.13
N LEU A 115 -14.86 18.53 0.51
CA LEU A 115 -13.74 18.87 -0.34
C LEU A 115 -14.18 19.75 -1.52
N GLU A 116 -15.30 19.42 -2.17
CA GLU A 116 -15.87 20.23 -3.26
C GLU A 116 -16.23 21.64 -2.80
N ARG A 117 -16.92 21.79 -1.66
CA ARG A 117 -17.23 23.11 -1.09
C ARG A 117 -16.01 23.95 -0.75
N MET A 118 -14.90 23.30 -0.40
CA MET A 118 -13.62 23.96 -0.10
C MET A 118 -12.75 24.20 -1.34
N GLY A 119 -13.15 23.71 -2.52
CA GLY A 119 -12.34 23.74 -3.75
C GLY A 119 -11.11 22.84 -3.70
N LEU A 120 -11.14 21.78 -2.89
CA LEU A 120 -10.07 20.83 -2.64
C LEU A 120 -10.36 19.43 -3.20
N ASP A 121 -11.35 19.31 -4.07
CA ASP A 121 -11.81 18.06 -4.70
C ASP A 121 -10.80 17.47 -5.70
N THR A 122 -9.90 18.31 -6.23
CA THR A 122 -8.79 17.83 -7.06
C THR A 122 -7.54 17.58 -6.23
N PHE A 123 -6.78 16.55 -6.58
CA PHE A 123 -5.53 16.27 -5.86
C PHE A 123 -4.55 17.45 -5.92
N ASP A 124 -4.47 18.13 -7.04
CA ASP A 124 -3.53 19.25 -7.21
C ASP A 124 -3.87 20.43 -6.30
N SER A 125 -5.17 20.78 -6.12
CA SER A 125 -5.60 21.81 -5.19
C SER A 125 -5.39 21.38 -3.73
N TRP A 126 -5.75 20.14 -3.38
CA TRP A 126 -5.53 19.58 -2.06
C TRP A 126 -4.03 19.53 -1.71
N ALA A 127 -3.20 19.03 -2.63
CA ALA A 127 -1.77 18.93 -2.44
C ALA A 127 -1.07 20.29 -2.31
N SER A 128 -1.54 21.31 -3.00
CA SER A 128 -1.01 22.68 -2.87
C SER A 128 -1.33 23.31 -1.50
N THR A 129 -2.42 22.87 -0.86
CA THR A 129 -2.87 23.37 0.44
C THR A 129 -2.22 22.63 1.61
N PHE A 130 -2.05 21.30 1.48
CA PHE A 130 -1.68 20.44 2.59
C PHE A 130 -0.37 19.68 2.42
N GLY A 131 0.24 19.73 1.26
CA GLY A 131 1.43 18.95 0.98
C GLY A 131 2.61 19.73 0.43
N GLU A 132 3.79 19.23 0.71
CA GLU A 132 5.06 19.78 0.24
C GLU A 132 5.85 18.71 -0.51
N VAL A 133 6.36 19.09 -1.69
CA VAL A 133 7.28 18.25 -2.46
C VAL A 133 8.69 18.57 -2.04
N ILE A 134 9.39 17.58 -1.51
CA ILE A 134 10.78 17.70 -1.08
C ILE A 134 11.68 17.03 -2.11
N SER A 135 12.75 17.72 -2.50
CA SER A 135 13.82 17.14 -3.30
C SER A 135 14.93 16.65 -2.38
N SER A 136 15.20 15.36 -2.43
CA SER A 136 16.26 14.72 -1.63
C SER A 136 17.20 13.89 -2.48
N LEU A 137 18.45 13.79 -2.02
CA LEU A 137 19.42 12.87 -2.59
C LEU A 137 19.17 11.49 -1.96
N GLU A 138 18.64 10.56 -2.74
CA GLU A 138 18.35 9.19 -2.30
C GLU A 138 19.36 8.23 -2.91
N MET A 139 19.78 7.23 -2.11
CA MET A 139 20.57 6.12 -2.65
C MET A 139 19.74 5.35 -3.68
N THR A 140 20.39 4.94 -4.75
CA THR A 140 19.73 4.09 -5.75
C THR A 140 19.40 2.72 -5.14
N PRO A 141 18.34 2.04 -5.59
CA PRO A 141 17.91 0.75 -5.03
C PRO A 141 19.00 -0.31 -5.03
N GLU A 142 19.91 -0.25 -5.99
CA GLU A 142 21.07 -1.14 -6.17
C GLU A 142 22.25 -0.77 -5.27
N GLY A 143 22.20 0.37 -4.54
CA GLY A 143 23.27 0.83 -3.66
C GLY A 143 24.51 1.39 -4.34
N SER A 144 24.53 1.47 -5.67
CA SER A 144 25.71 1.86 -6.45
C SER A 144 25.87 3.37 -6.65
N GLY A 145 24.91 4.20 -6.19
CA GLY A 145 24.99 5.64 -6.38
C GLY A 145 23.85 6.41 -5.71
N TYR A 146 23.80 7.70 -6.02
CA TYR A 146 22.78 8.61 -5.52
C TYR A 146 22.05 9.28 -6.68
N ARG A 147 20.74 9.56 -6.47
CA ARG A 147 19.91 10.30 -7.42
C ARG A 147 19.07 11.34 -6.70
N MET A 148 18.87 12.48 -7.35
CA MET A 148 17.86 13.44 -6.89
C MET A 148 16.46 12.90 -7.15
N ARG A 149 15.62 12.90 -6.13
CA ARG A 149 14.23 12.47 -6.25
C ARG A 149 13.30 13.46 -5.58
N ASN A 150 12.28 13.86 -6.32
CA ASN A 150 11.18 14.63 -5.78
C ASN A 150 10.17 13.68 -5.14
N ARG A 151 9.80 13.95 -3.90
CA ARG A 151 8.85 13.15 -3.13
C ARG A 151 7.80 14.03 -2.49
N PHE A 152 6.54 13.66 -2.62
CA PHE A 152 5.46 14.22 -1.84
C PHE A 152 5.53 13.61 -0.44
N ALA A 153 6.19 14.30 0.50
CA ALA A 153 6.68 13.68 1.72
C ALA A 153 6.44 14.47 3.00
N LYS A 154 5.94 15.71 2.92
CA LYS A 154 5.71 16.52 4.10
C LYS A 154 4.34 17.15 4.07
N PHE A 155 3.64 17.10 5.22
CA PHE A 155 2.41 17.84 5.40
C PHE A 155 2.70 19.29 5.70
N HIS A 156 1.95 20.15 5.05
CA HIS A 156 1.85 21.57 5.30
C HIS A 156 0.45 21.83 5.88
N ASN A 157 0.29 22.88 6.67
CA ASN A 157 -1.00 23.24 7.26
C ASN A 157 -1.73 22.04 7.95
N LEU A 158 -0.95 21.24 8.69
CA LEU A 158 -1.44 20.03 9.35
C LEU A 158 -2.62 20.27 10.32
N PRO A 159 -2.67 21.36 11.10
CA PRO A 159 -3.79 21.61 12.00
C PRO A 159 -5.14 21.69 11.28
N GLU A 160 -5.20 22.38 10.14
CA GLU A 160 -6.42 22.51 9.34
C GLU A 160 -6.81 21.19 8.67
N LEU A 161 -5.83 20.45 8.12
CA LEU A 161 -6.04 19.12 7.58
C LEU A 161 -6.62 18.19 8.63
N MET A 162 -6.04 18.18 9.84
CA MET A 162 -6.51 17.31 10.93
C MET A 162 -7.90 17.73 11.42
N ALA A 163 -8.16 19.02 11.57
CA ALA A 163 -9.49 19.52 11.95
C ALA A 163 -10.56 19.11 10.91
N THR A 164 -10.23 19.21 9.63
CA THR A 164 -11.11 18.81 8.54
C THR A 164 -11.36 17.30 8.58
N PHE A 165 -10.32 16.48 8.76
CA PHE A 165 -10.47 15.02 8.80
C PHE A 165 -11.19 14.54 10.06
N GLN A 166 -10.91 15.12 11.22
CA GLN A 166 -11.58 14.78 12.48
C GLN A 166 -13.09 15.07 12.47
N SER A 167 -13.57 15.91 11.56
CA SER A 167 -15.03 16.14 11.42
C SER A 167 -15.79 14.89 10.94
N VAL A 168 -15.10 13.92 10.36
CA VAL A 168 -15.66 12.66 9.83
C VAL A 168 -14.95 11.41 10.37
N ALA A 169 -13.94 11.56 11.23
CA ALA A 169 -13.13 10.46 11.74
C ALA A 169 -13.06 10.45 13.27
N ASP A 170 -13.30 9.30 13.87
CA ASP A 170 -12.94 9.00 15.26
C ASP A 170 -11.55 8.33 15.25
N ILE A 171 -10.58 8.98 15.89
CA ILE A 171 -9.18 8.53 15.89
C ILE A 171 -8.82 8.08 17.30
N GLN A 172 -8.61 6.78 17.46
CA GLN A 172 -8.15 6.17 18.69
C GLN A 172 -6.70 5.71 18.53
N THR A 173 -5.78 6.40 19.20
CA THR A 173 -4.37 5.99 19.22
C THR A 173 -4.14 4.92 20.29
N HIS A 174 -3.05 4.16 20.14
CA HIS A 174 -2.68 3.14 21.09
C HIS A 174 -2.58 3.65 22.55
N ASP A 175 -2.13 4.87 22.75
CA ASP A 175 -1.97 5.48 24.08
C ASP A 175 -3.32 5.91 24.69
N MET A 176 -4.36 6.11 23.88
CA MET A 176 -5.73 6.38 24.31
C MET A 176 -6.45 5.10 24.73
N LEU A 177 -6.01 3.94 24.21
CA LEU A 177 -6.60 2.64 24.49
C LEU A 177 -5.84 2.00 25.65
N ASN A 178 -6.48 1.90 26.81
CA ASN A 178 -5.88 1.22 27.98
C ASN A 178 -5.99 -0.31 27.84
N LEU A 179 -5.43 -0.86 26.74
CA LEU A 179 -5.46 -2.28 26.45
C LEU A 179 -4.34 -3.01 27.23
N PRO A 180 -4.63 -4.20 27.77
CA PRO A 180 -3.58 -5.03 28.37
C PRO A 180 -2.57 -5.42 27.27
N LYS A 181 -1.31 -5.10 27.51
CA LYS A 181 -0.19 -5.47 26.64
C LYS A 181 0.61 -6.57 27.31
N PRO A 182 1.02 -7.60 26.57
CA PRO A 182 1.98 -8.55 27.11
C PRO A 182 3.31 -7.83 27.38
N ASP A 183 3.91 -8.11 28.52
CA ASP A 183 5.23 -7.58 28.84
C ASP A 183 6.29 -8.21 27.92
N LEU A 184 7.09 -7.36 27.30
CA LEU A 184 8.23 -7.82 26.53
C LEU A 184 9.40 -8.16 27.47
N LYS A 185 10.05 -9.28 27.26
CA LYS A 185 11.28 -9.65 27.93
C LYS A 185 12.30 -8.51 27.75
N ASN A 186 12.79 -7.95 28.85
CA ASN A 186 13.69 -6.78 28.85
C ASN A 186 13.10 -5.49 28.22
N GLY A 187 11.78 -5.35 28.15
CA GLY A 187 11.08 -4.15 27.68
C GLY A 187 11.19 -3.84 26.18
N LYS A 188 11.79 -4.71 25.38
CA LYS A 188 11.95 -4.52 23.94
C LYS A 188 12.00 -5.85 23.18
N ALA A 189 11.68 -5.78 21.88
CA ALA A 189 11.80 -6.92 20.98
C ALA A 189 13.27 -7.36 20.84
N GLU A 190 13.50 -8.66 20.81
CA GLU A 190 14.78 -9.26 20.51
C GLU A 190 14.93 -9.37 18.97
N ILE A 191 16.06 -8.86 18.46
CA ILE A 191 16.38 -8.91 17.03
C ILE A 191 17.34 -10.06 16.79
N ILE A 192 16.89 -11.08 16.05
CA ILE A 192 17.71 -12.20 15.62
C ILE A 192 18.22 -11.92 14.21
N VAL A 193 19.52 -11.84 14.05
CA VAL A 193 20.18 -11.56 12.76
C VAL A 193 20.76 -12.87 12.21
N SER A 194 20.52 -13.12 10.93
CA SER A 194 21.19 -14.17 10.16
C SER A 194 22.35 -13.56 9.35
N GLU A 195 23.49 -14.25 9.32
CA GLU A 195 24.60 -13.86 8.47
C GLU A 195 24.34 -14.25 7.02
N ILE A 196 24.89 -13.48 6.10
CA ILE A 196 24.79 -13.76 4.67
C ILE A 196 25.73 -14.91 4.29
N SER A 197 25.23 -15.87 3.51
CA SER A 197 26.06 -16.97 3.01
C SER A 197 26.86 -16.57 1.76
N PRO A 198 27.96 -17.25 1.44
CA PRO A 198 28.71 -17.01 0.21
C PRO A 198 27.87 -17.20 -1.06
N TYR A 199 26.85 -18.05 -1.01
CA TYR A 199 25.91 -18.22 -2.12
C TYR A 199 25.01 -16.99 -2.29
N GLN A 200 24.48 -16.46 -1.20
CA GLN A 200 23.70 -15.23 -1.22
C GLN A 200 24.50 -14.01 -1.65
N GLU A 201 25.78 -13.91 -1.25
CA GLU A 201 26.68 -12.83 -1.71
C GLU A 201 26.84 -12.82 -3.24
N ARG A 202 26.99 -13.98 -3.86
CA ARG A 202 27.04 -14.09 -5.32
C ARG A 202 25.73 -13.65 -5.98
N LEU A 203 24.59 -14.12 -5.46
CA LEU A 203 23.29 -13.70 -5.96
C LEU A 203 23.06 -12.19 -5.84
N MET A 204 23.53 -11.58 -4.74
CA MET A 204 23.45 -10.12 -4.59
C MET A 204 24.26 -9.38 -5.67
N GLN A 205 25.43 -9.90 -6.03
CA GLN A 205 26.24 -9.33 -7.13
C GLN A 205 25.51 -9.45 -8.47
N GLU A 206 24.94 -10.63 -8.77
CA GLU A 206 24.14 -10.84 -9.96
C GLU A 206 22.92 -9.89 -10.02
N PHE A 207 22.21 -9.69 -8.91
CA PHE A 207 21.10 -8.74 -8.82
C PHE A 207 21.55 -7.29 -9.06
N ALA A 208 22.72 -6.90 -8.56
CA ALA A 208 23.28 -5.58 -8.80
C ALA A 208 23.62 -5.37 -10.28
N GLU A 209 24.24 -6.35 -10.92
CA GLU A 209 24.55 -6.31 -12.36
C GLU A 209 23.27 -6.23 -13.21
N ARG A 210 22.26 -7.03 -12.91
CA ARG A 210 20.96 -6.99 -13.58
C ARG A 210 20.29 -5.61 -13.41
N ALA A 211 20.33 -5.05 -12.21
CA ALA A 211 19.78 -3.72 -11.94
C ALA A 211 20.50 -2.62 -12.75
N GLU A 212 21.80 -2.74 -12.95
CA GLU A 212 22.57 -1.84 -13.82
C GLU A 212 22.19 -1.97 -15.29
N MET A 213 22.06 -3.18 -15.81
CA MET A 213 21.61 -3.42 -17.18
C MET A 213 20.20 -2.89 -17.45
N ILE A 214 19.29 -3.08 -16.51
CA ILE A 214 17.92 -2.54 -16.59
C ILE A 214 17.96 -1.00 -16.62
N ARG A 215 18.78 -0.37 -15.78
CA ARG A 215 18.92 1.09 -15.74
C ARG A 215 19.54 1.65 -17.01
N ALA A 216 20.51 0.95 -17.56
CA ALA A 216 21.15 1.31 -18.83
C ALA A 216 20.21 1.11 -20.05
N GLY A 217 19.04 0.49 -19.86
CA GLY A 217 18.09 0.20 -20.94
C GLY A 217 18.57 -0.87 -21.91
N VAL A 218 19.53 -1.71 -21.50
CA VAL A 218 20.10 -2.78 -22.34
C VAL A 218 19.14 -3.96 -22.43
N VAL A 219 18.29 -4.15 -21.39
CA VAL A 219 17.33 -5.26 -21.29
C VAL A 219 15.91 -4.74 -21.46
N GLN A 220 15.09 -5.49 -22.20
CA GLN A 220 13.68 -5.12 -22.38
C GLN A 220 12.86 -5.39 -21.11
N PRO A 221 11.86 -4.55 -20.77
CA PRO A 221 11.06 -4.70 -19.53
C PRO A 221 10.33 -6.04 -19.38
N TYR A 222 10.06 -6.74 -20.47
CA TYR A 222 9.42 -8.05 -20.44
C TYR A 222 10.42 -9.21 -20.20
N GLU A 223 11.71 -8.99 -20.47
CA GLU A 223 12.77 -9.96 -20.21
C GLU A 223 13.21 -9.87 -18.75
N ASP A 224 13.56 -8.67 -18.30
CA ASP A 224 13.92 -8.38 -16.91
C ASP A 224 13.55 -6.96 -16.51
N ASN A 225 13.23 -6.77 -15.21
CA ASN A 225 12.84 -5.48 -14.68
C ASN A 225 13.07 -5.42 -13.16
N MET A 226 13.13 -4.20 -12.60
CA MET A 226 13.38 -3.98 -11.17
C MET A 226 12.37 -4.67 -10.24
N LEU A 227 11.12 -4.89 -10.67
CA LEU A 227 10.14 -5.59 -9.86
C LEU A 227 10.51 -7.07 -9.70
N LYS A 228 10.94 -7.71 -10.79
CA LYS A 228 11.41 -9.09 -10.80
C LYS A 228 12.66 -9.24 -9.93
N VAL A 229 13.69 -8.40 -10.16
CA VAL A 229 14.91 -8.40 -9.34
C VAL A 229 14.61 -8.23 -7.85
N THR A 230 13.74 -7.27 -7.51
CA THR A 230 13.36 -7.02 -6.10
C THR A 230 12.59 -8.20 -5.49
N HIS A 231 11.73 -8.85 -6.27
CA HIS A 231 11.01 -10.03 -5.83
C HIS A 231 11.96 -11.20 -5.56
N GLU A 232 12.85 -11.50 -6.48
CA GLU A 232 13.85 -12.56 -6.34
C GLU A 232 14.80 -12.29 -5.17
N ALA A 233 15.23 -11.04 -4.97
CA ALA A 233 16.03 -10.66 -3.81
C ALA A 233 15.29 -10.88 -2.47
N LYS A 234 13.98 -10.67 -2.41
CA LYS A 234 13.17 -11.00 -1.23
C LYS A 234 13.10 -12.50 -0.97
N LEU A 235 12.91 -13.30 -2.01
CA LEU A 235 12.90 -14.77 -1.89
C LEU A 235 14.26 -15.27 -1.38
N MET A 236 15.36 -14.82 -2.00
CA MET A 236 16.73 -15.12 -1.54
C MET A 236 16.94 -14.78 -0.07
N ALA A 237 16.46 -13.62 0.38
CA ALA A 237 16.61 -13.17 1.76
C ALA A 237 15.82 -14.02 2.79
N ILE A 238 14.85 -14.81 2.34
CA ILE A 238 14.12 -15.78 3.16
C ILE A 238 14.88 -17.11 3.12
N ASP A 239 15.03 -17.68 1.93
CA ASP A 239 15.77 -18.92 1.67
C ASP A 239 16.11 -18.99 0.17
N SER A 240 17.38 -19.19 -0.18
CA SER A 240 17.85 -19.23 -1.57
C SER A 240 17.20 -20.35 -2.38
N ARG A 241 16.73 -21.42 -1.74
CA ARG A 241 16.02 -22.53 -2.38
C ARG A 241 14.65 -22.15 -2.95
N LEU A 242 14.12 -21.00 -2.57
CA LEU A 242 12.90 -20.43 -3.18
C LEU A 242 13.17 -19.91 -4.61
N LEU A 243 14.44 -19.69 -4.97
CA LEU A 243 14.86 -19.28 -6.32
C LEU A 243 15.39 -20.47 -7.12
N ASP A 244 16.17 -21.31 -6.48
CA ASP A 244 16.86 -22.45 -7.08
C ASP A 244 16.81 -23.62 -6.11
N GLU A 245 16.04 -24.65 -6.44
CA GLU A 245 15.92 -25.86 -5.63
C GLU A 245 17.26 -26.57 -5.37
N ALA A 246 18.25 -26.37 -6.26
CA ALA A 246 19.59 -26.91 -6.12
C ALA A 246 20.51 -26.04 -5.24
N ALA A 247 20.04 -24.88 -4.75
CA ALA A 247 20.83 -24.04 -3.85
C ALA A 247 21.24 -24.80 -2.59
N PRO A 248 22.43 -24.55 -2.05
CA PRO A 248 22.90 -25.22 -0.84
C PRO A 248 21.99 -24.86 0.35
N VAL A 249 21.77 -25.85 1.21
CA VAL A 249 21.08 -25.62 2.49
C VAL A 249 21.96 -24.73 3.35
N ASP A 250 21.40 -23.61 3.81
CA ASP A 250 22.06 -22.70 4.75
C ASP A 250 21.34 -22.76 6.11
N GLU A 251 21.95 -23.46 7.07
CA GLU A 251 21.40 -23.60 8.42
C GLU A 251 21.34 -22.25 9.19
N ASN A 252 22.04 -21.22 8.71
CA ASN A 252 21.97 -19.86 9.25
C ASN A 252 20.88 -19.01 8.59
N ALA A 253 20.18 -19.53 7.56
CA ALA A 253 19.09 -18.81 6.92
C ALA A 253 17.97 -18.46 7.91
N LYS A 254 17.22 -17.40 7.59
CA LYS A 254 16.14 -16.89 8.44
C LYS A 254 15.10 -17.94 8.84
N LEU A 255 14.80 -18.87 7.92
CA LEU A 255 13.83 -19.94 8.21
C LEU A 255 14.33 -20.89 9.29
N PHE A 256 15.60 -21.28 9.26
CA PHE A 256 16.19 -22.15 10.29
C PHE A 256 16.24 -21.43 11.63
N LYS A 257 16.72 -20.17 11.66
CA LYS A 257 16.71 -19.35 12.88
C LYS A 257 15.30 -19.18 13.46
N CYS A 258 14.31 -18.99 12.59
CA CYS A 258 12.91 -18.91 12.99
C CYS A 258 12.45 -20.25 13.60
N ALA A 259 12.69 -21.38 12.91
CA ALA A 259 12.30 -22.71 13.38
C ALA A 259 12.97 -23.08 14.72
N GLU A 260 14.28 -22.82 14.86
CA GLU A 260 15.01 -23.01 16.12
C GLU A 260 14.40 -22.21 17.27
N ASN A 261 14.09 -20.93 17.00
CA ASN A 261 13.49 -20.06 18.02
C ASN A 261 12.08 -20.52 18.40
N VAL A 262 11.26 -20.90 17.43
CA VAL A 262 9.92 -21.46 17.65
C VAL A 262 10.00 -22.73 18.47
N HIS A 263 10.91 -23.65 18.14
CA HIS A 263 11.11 -24.91 18.86
C HIS A 263 11.56 -24.66 20.30
N ARG A 264 12.55 -23.79 20.51
CA ARG A 264 13.03 -23.41 21.84
C ARG A 264 11.90 -22.84 22.71
N ILE A 265 11.10 -21.88 22.18
CA ILE A 265 10.00 -21.29 22.93
C ILE A 265 8.91 -22.37 23.21
N TRP A 266 8.67 -23.27 22.28
CA TRP A 266 7.73 -24.37 22.48
C TRP A 266 8.18 -25.28 23.63
N GLU A 267 9.47 -25.66 23.68
CA GLU A 267 10.01 -26.45 24.77
C GLU A 267 9.90 -25.73 26.12
N GLU A 268 10.34 -24.46 26.17
CA GLU A 268 10.32 -23.62 27.39
C GLU A 268 8.89 -23.42 27.94
N THR A 269 7.87 -23.41 27.07
CA THR A 269 6.49 -23.06 27.43
C THR A 269 5.51 -24.24 27.35
N THR A 270 5.98 -25.45 27.07
CA THR A 270 5.13 -26.64 26.91
C THR A 270 4.25 -26.92 28.14
N ALA A 271 4.78 -26.76 29.35
CA ALA A 271 4.01 -26.96 30.58
C ALA A 271 2.86 -25.93 30.74
N GLN A 272 3.02 -24.75 30.17
CA GLN A 272 2.05 -23.64 30.21
C GLN A 272 1.06 -23.67 29.03
N LYS A 273 1.28 -24.53 28.04
CA LYS A 273 0.51 -24.64 26.79
C LYS A 273 0.37 -23.29 26.06
N SER A 274 1.46 -22.51 26.00
CA SER A 274 1.46 -21.21 25.34
C SER A 274 1.30 -21.30 23.84
N THR A 275 0.68 -20.29 23.23
CA THR A 275 0.51 -20.16 21.78
C THR A 275 1.58 -19.23 21.23
N GLN A 276 2.08 -19.54 20.04
CA GLN A 276 3.00 -18.69 19.28
C GLN A 276 2.32 -18.20 18.01
N ILE A 277 2.60 -16.96 17.62
CA ILE A 277 2.23 -16.37 16.33
C ILE A 277 3.53 -16.21 15.54
N ILE A 278 3.57 -16.77 14.31
CA ILE A 278 4.75 -16.76 13.43
C ILE A 278 4.45 -15.97 12.17
#